data_ee3cd8a47f100b106cc4a1a797fc955b
#
_entry.id   ee3cd8a47f100b106cc4a1a797fc955b
#
_cell.length_a   1.000
_cell.length_b   1.000
_cell.length_c   1.000
_cell.angle_alpha   90.00
_cell.angle_beta   90.00
_cell.angle_gamma   90.00
#
_symmetry.space_group_name_H-M   'P 1'
#
loop_
_entity.id
_entity.type
_entity.pdbx_description
1 polymer ?
#
loop_
_entity_poly.entity_id
_entity_poly.type
_entity_poly.pdbx_seq_one_letter_code
_entity_poly.pdbx_strand_id
1 'polypeptide(L)'
;MLSSNSEAVSTLNMAVRYKSRGEEQRARTRKATIIMGMTMPNNANGLEALTRTTTDRTRCVNAENPQGGKGRAAMTASQLGPSRKGTPCLKNIPSGQDVILADLSGAGEIRHIWMTVTDATSPTGPNVLRNLILECYWDGEQTPSVSVPLGDFFCCGHAQACRVESVPVAVYPRRGFNCFWPMPFHNGARIVLRNRHNEPIEAFFYQIDYVEKDELPEDVMTFHAQWRRQRVTELGQDYVILDGVHGRGSYVGTYLALTALESRWWGEGEIKVYLDGDKDYPTWCSTGSEDYFGGAWSFAGQDPDGRMHEATYSGAYMGFPFHSRQLDNRESQYWDADTPVTRGFYRWHIPDPIIFASDIKVTLQQIGVDEQGYFERQDDLASVAYWYQQEPHQPFPQKVLETGERDRRPR
;
A
#
# COMPACT_ATOMS: atom_id res chain seq x y z
N MET A 1 34.35 -14.17 -80.08
CA MET A 1 34.09 -15.06 -78.93
C MET A 1 34.72 -14.48 -77.66
N LEU A 2 34.20 -13.40 -77.12
CA LEU A 2 34.60 -12.83 -75.79
C LEU A 2 33.51 -11.91 -75.31
N SER A 3 32.32 -12.45 -75.05
CA SER A 3 31.23 -11.65 -74.41
C SER A 3 30.31 -12.45 -73.44
N SER A 4 30.66 -13.74 -73.17
CA SER A 4 29.80 -14.59 -72.29
C SER A 4 30.28 -14.81 -70.87
N ASN A 5 31.49 -14.29 -70.52
CA ASN A 5 32.02 -14.51 -69.14
C ASN A 5 31.78 -13.34 -68.13
N SER A 6 31.31 -12.17 -68.58
CA SER A 6 31.12 -11.04 -67.69
C SER A 6 29.72 -11.08 -66.96
N GLU A 7 28.73 -11.65 -67.63
CA GLU A 7 27.37 -11.74 -67.01
C GLU A 7 27.27 -12.86 -65.97
N ALA A 8 27.99 -13.99 -66.17
CA ALA A 8 28.00 -15.09 -65.20
C ALA A 8 28.68 -14.72 -63.87
N VAL A 9 29.73 -13.90 -63.92
CA VAL A 9 30.44 -13.40 -62.72
C VAL A 9 29.63 -12.33 -62.01
N SER A 10 28.89 -11.48 -62.75
CA SER A 10 28.01 -10.47 -62.18
C SER A 10 26.84 -11.12 -61.46
N THR A 11 26.23 -12.16 -62.03
CA THR A 11 25.08 -12.87 -61.44
C THR A 11 25.47 -13.67 -60.21
N LEU A 12 26.67 -14.28 -60.21
CA LEU A 12 27.21 -15.04 -59.09
C LEU A 12 27.54 -14.09 -57.91
N ASN A 13 28.14 -12.93 -58.18
CA ASN A 13 28.43 -11.91 -57.16
C ASN A 13 27.15 -11.27 -56.58
N MET A 14 26.10 -11.10 -57.38
CA MET A 14 24.80 -10.66 -56.87
C MET A 14 24.12 -11.72 -55.99
N ALA A 15 24.17 -13.00 -56.41
CA ALA A 15 23.60 -14.11 -55.63
C ALA A 15 24.33 -14.31 -54.29
N VAL A 16 25.66 -14.18 -54.27
CA VAL A 16 26.45 -14.25 -53.03
C VAL A 16 26.19 -13.05 -52.13
N ARG A 17 26.03 -11.82 -52.68
CA ARG A 17 25.65 -10.63 -51.90
C ARG A 17 24.22 -10.69 -51.37
N TYR A 18 23.29 -11.29 -52.08
CA TYR A 18 21.92 -11.50 -51.60
C TYR A 18 21.85 -12.58 -50.49
N LYS A 19 22.66 -13.66 -50.62
CA LYS A 19 22.74 -14.70 -49.60
C LYS A 19 23.38 -14.18 -48.30
N SER A 20 24.46 -13.42 -48.39
CA SER A 20 25.11 -12.81 -47.22
C SER A 20 24.24 -11.76 -46.54
N ARG A 21 23.50 -10.92 -47.30
CA ARG A 21 22.53 -9.99 -46.74
C ARG A 21 21.33 -10.69 -46.07
N GLY A 22 20.86 -11.81 -46.63
CA GLY A 22 19.80 -12.62 -46.04
C GLY A 22 20.22 -13.31 -44.74
N GLU A 23 21.48 -13.76 -44.65
CA GLU A 23 22.04 -14.36 -43.45
C GLU A 23 22.35 -13.31 -42.37
N GLU A 24 22.89 -12.14 -42.73
CA GLU A 24 23.03 -11.01 -41.79
C GLU A 24 21.69 -10.49 -41.31
N GLN A 25 20.67 -10.42 -42.16
CA GLN A 25 19.33 -9.98 -41.75
C GLN A 25 18.65 -11.03 -40.87
N ARG A 26 18.84 -12.33 -41.17
CA ARG A 26 18.38 -13.42 -40.28
C ARG A 26 19.19 -13.48 -38.98
N ALA A 27 20.49 -13.17 -38.99
CA ALA A 27 21.30 -13.06 -37.77
C ALA A 27 20.90 -11.82 -36.94
N ARG A 28 20.60 -10.69 -37.61
CA ARG A 28 20.07 -9.50 -36.93
C ARG A 28 18.65 -9.72 -36.36
N THR A 29 17.80 -10.42 -37.12
CA THR A 29 16.46 -10.80 -36.63
C THR A 29 16.56 -11.83 -35.51
N ARG A 30 17.48 -12.80 -35.57
CA ARG A 30 17.73 -13.74 -34.47
C ARG A 30 18.37 -13.05 -33.25
N LYS A 31 19.30 -12.09 -33.41
CA LYS A 31 19.80 -11.25 -32.32
C LYS A 31 18.73 -10.32 -31.76
N ALA A 32 17.87 -9.73 -32.61
CA ALA A 32 16.73 -8.94 -32.16
C ALA A 32 15.69 -9.82 -31.46
N THR A 33 15.49 -11.08 -31.93
CA THR A 33 14.57 -12.04 -31.25
C THR A 33 15.19 -12.59 -29.96
N ILE A 34 16.51 -12.71 -29.86
CA ILE A 34 17.21 -13.10 -28.62
C ILE A 34 17.30 -11.91 -27.67
N ILE A 35 17.40 -10.66 -28.15
CA ILE A 35 17.32 -9.45 -27.34
C ILE A 35 15.84 -9.13 -26.96
N MET A 36 14.85 -9.52 -27.74
CA MET A 36 13.43 -9.52 -27.37
C MET A 36 13.02 -10.75 -26.53
N GLY A 37 13.86 -11.76 -26.42
CA GLY A 37 13.74 -12.85 -25.45
C GLY A 37 14.35 -12.52 -24.08
N MET A 38 15.01 -11.38 -23.91
CA MET A 38 15.16 -10.73 -22.61
C MET A 38 13.79 -10.20 -22.24
N THR A 39 13.07 -11.02 -21.52
CA THR A 39 11.91 -10.73 -20.71
C THR A 39 11.70 -9.24 -20.53
N MET A 40 10.76 -8.68 -21.31
CA MET A 40 10.01 -7.53 -20.80
C MET A 40 9.59 -7.94 -19.40
N PRO A 41 9.85 -7.14 -18.35
CA PRO A 41 9.28 -7.44 -17.05
C PRO A 41 7.81 -7.71 -17.30
N ASN A 42 7.34 -8.88 -16.90
CA ASN A 42 5.96 -9.27 -17.01
C ASN A 42 5.16 -8.18 -16.28
N ASN A 43 4.65 -7.19 -17.00
CA ASN A 43 3.58 -6.31 -16.54
C ASN A 43 2.30 -7.15 -16.43
N ALA A 44 2.42 -8.24 -15.70
CA ALA A 44 1.46 -9.31 -15.57
C ALA A 44 0.46 -9.02 -14.45
N ASN A 45 0.04 -7.77 -14.30
CA ASN A 45 -1.17 -7.45 -13.54
C ASN A 45 -2.40 -7.32 -14.47
N GLY A 46 -2.25 -7.64 -15.74
CA GLY A 46 -3.34 -7.74 -16.68
C GLY A 46 -3.98 -9.12 -16.67
N LEU A 47 -5.28 -9.21 -17.04
CA LEU A 47 -6.00 -10.49 -17.16
C LEU A 47 -5.32 -11.47 -18.13
N GLU A 48 -4.52 -10.97 -19.09
CA GLU A 48 -3.76 -11.81 -20.03
C GLU A 48 -2.71 -12.70 -19.32
N ALA A 49 -2.20 -12.29 -18.17
CA ALA A 49 -1.27 -13.09 -17.39
C ALA A 49 -1.88 -14.41 -16.91
N LEU A 50 -3.19 -14.42 -16.67
CA LEU A 50 -3.92 -15.61 -16.23
C LEU A 50 -3.93 -16.71 -17.28
N THR A 51 -3.67 -16.40 -18.55
CA THR A 51 -3.66 -17.36 -19.66
C THR A 51 -2.31 -18.07 -19.85
N ARG A 52 -1.28 -17.68 -19.07
CA ARG A 52 0.08 -18.21 -19.21
C ARG A 52 0.38 -19.22 -18.12
N THR A 53 1.14 -20.24 -18.47
CA THR A 53 1.66 -21.20 -17.49
C THR A 53 2.78 -20.57 -16.68
N THR A 54 2.86 -20.93 -15.40
CA THR A 54 3.92 -20.52 -14.47
C THR A 54 4.43 -21.72 -13.69
N THR A 55 5.64 -21.65 -13.17
CA THR A 55 6.20 -22.60 -12.19
C THR A 55 5.82 -22.25 -10.76
N ASP A 56 5.15 -21.12 -10.53
CA ASP A 56 4.69 -20.69 -9.22
C ASP A 56 3.78 -21.74 -8.57
N ARG A 57 3.92 -21.91 -7.27
CA ARG A 57 3.18 -22.88 -6.48
C ARG A 57 2.28 -22.17 -5.47
N THR A 58 0.99 -22.18 -5.70
CA THR A 58 -0.01 -21.55 -4.81
C THR A 58 0.01 -22.16 -3.41
N ARG A 59 -0.03 -21.29 -2.39
CA ARG A 59 -0.12 -21.60 -0.97
C ARG A 59 -1.09 -20.63 -0.29
N CYS A 60 -1.57 -21.06 0.88
CA CYS A 60 -2.42 -20.23 1.73
C CYS A 60 -2.10 -20.49 3.20
N VAL A 61 -1.90 -19.41 3.97
CA VAL A 61 -1.76 -19.46 5.43
C VAL A 61 -3.01 -18.88 6.06
N ASN A 62 -3.58 -19.61 7.01
CA ASN A 62 -4.69 -19.20 7.86
C ASN A 62 -4.77 -20.12 9.09
N ALA A 63 -5.74 -19.92 9.96
CA ALA A 63 -5.90 -20.76 11.17
C ALA A 63 -6.15 -22.25 10.86
N GLU A 64 -6.72 -22.59 9.70
CA GLU A 64 -6.90 -23.99 9.24
C GLU A 64 -5.64 -24.59 8.58
N ASN A 65 -4.63 -23.74 8.26
CA ASN A 65 -3.34 -24.13 7.69
C ASN A 65 -2.24 -23.16 8.12
N PRO A 66 -1.87 -23.11 9.40
CA PRO A 66 -1.00 -22.05 9.94
C PRO A 66 0.43 -22.06 9.41
N GLN A 67 0.87 -23.15 8.79
CA GLN A 67 2.18 -23.31 8.18
C GLN A 67 2.17 -23.20 6.64
N GLY A 68 1.00 -22.98 6.04
CA GLY A 68 0.85 -22.93 4.57
C GLY A 68 1.18 -24.24 3.85
N GLY A 69 1.23 -25.35 4.56
CA GLY A 69 1.68 -26.65 4.03
C GLY A 69 0.78 -27.17 2.91
N LYS A 70 1.40 -27.71 1.85
CA LYS A 70 0.67 -28.37 0.73
C LYS A 70 -0.16 -29.56 1.24
N GLY A 71 -1.47 -29.54 0.97
CA GLY A 71 -2.39 -30.62 1.38
C GLY A 71 -2.60 -30.69 2.90
N ARG A 72 -2.37 -29.59 3.64
CA ARG A 72 -2.51 -29.54 5.09
C ARG A 72 -3.65 -28.64 5.60
N ALA A 73 -4.41 -28.03 4.71
CA ALA A 73 -5.54 -27.20 5.08
C ALA A 73 -6.73 -28.03 5.57
N ALA A 74 -7.51 -27.46 6.49
CA ALA A 74 -8.77 -28.02 7.01
C ALA A 74 -8.62 -29.44 7.62
N MET A 75 -7.50 -29.75 8.22
CA MET A 75 -7.26 -31.09 8.82
C MET A 75 -8.01 -31.29 10.15
N THR A 76 -8.28 -30.24 10.89
CA THR A 76 -8.97 -30.30 12.17
C THR A 76 -10.45 -30.61 11.97
N ALA A 77 -10.96 -31.58 12.72
CA ALA A 77 -12.38 -31.92 12.72
C ALA A 77 -13.18 -30.95 13.59
N SER A 78 -14.45 -30.74 13.23
CA SER A 78 -15.45 -30.09 14.08
C SER A 78 -16.53 -31.10 14.49
N GLN A 79 -17.55 -30.61 15.18
CA GLN A 79 -18.77 -31.40 15.45
C GLN A 79 -19.49 -31.91 14.17
N LEU A 80 -19.18 -31.32 13.00
CA LEU A 80 -19.71 -31.74 11.70
C LEU A 80 -18.88 -32.85 11.05
N GLY A 81 -17.76 -33.25 11.66
CA GLY A 81 -16.86 -34.29 11.19
C GLY A 81 -15.52 -33.79 10.67
N PRO A 82 -14.73 -34.67 10.04
CA PRO A 82 -13.43 -34.35 9.48
C PRO A 82 -13.50 -33.32 8.37
N SER A 83 -12.50 -32.42 8.29
CA SER A 83 -12.39 -31.37 7.26
C SER A 83 -13.60 -30.42 7.18
N ARG A 84 -14.17 -30.09 8.33
CA ARG A 84 -15.39 -29.31 8.46
C ARG A 84 -15.22 -28.12 9.40
N LYS A 85 -14.29 -27.21 9.05
CA LYS A 85 -14.11 -25.93 9.75
C LYS A 85 -13.75 -26.07 11.24
N GLY A 86 -12.72 -26.89 11.55
CA GLY A 86 -12.33 -27.20 12.92
C GLY A 86 -11.59 -26.07 13.63
N THR A 87 -10.84 -25.23 12.90
CA THR A 87 -10.05 -24.10 13.46
C THR A 87 -10.23 -22.84 12.61
N PRO A 88 -11.41 -22.19 12.62
CA PRO A 88 -11.73 -21.13 11.66
C PRO A 88 -10.99 -19.80 11.92
N CYS A 89 -10.45 -19.58 13.13
CA CYS A 89 -9.82 -18.32 13.52
C CYS A 89 -8.90 -18.52 14.73
N LEU A 90 -8.10 -17.50 15.02
CA LEU A 90 -7.42 -17.35 16.31
C LEU A 90 -8.43 -16.84 17.33
N LYS A 91 -8.46 -17.44 18.51
CA LYS A 91 -9.39 -17.08 19.59
C LYS A 91 -8.65 -16.61 20.83
N ASN A 92 -9.26 -15.64 21.51
CA ASN A 92 -8.80 -15.15 22.83
C ASN A 92 -7.32 -14.78 22.84
N ILE A 93 -6.87 -13.97 21.85
CA ILE A 93 -5.50 -13.46 21.81
C ILE A 93 -5.31 -12.51 23.00
N PRO A 94 -4.50 -12.85 24.02
CA PRO A 94 -4.34 -12.02 25.20
C PRO A 94 -3.82 -10.61 24.90
N SER A 95 -4.16 -9.65 25.77
CA SER A 95 -3.54 -8.33 25.76
C SER A 95 -2.02 -8.45 25.86
N GLY A 96 -1.29 -7.66 25.08
CA GLY A 96 0.19 -7.66 25.06
C GLY A 96 0.83 -8.82 24.30
N GLN A 97 0.06 -9.79 23.79
CA GLN A 97 0.59 -10.93 23.04
C GLN A 97 0.93 -10.57 21.60
N ASP A 98 2.06 -11.08 21.13
CA ASP A 98 2.47 -11.11 19.73
C ASP A 98 2.12 -12.48 19.12
N VAL A 99 1.51 -12.50 17.95
CA VAL A 99 1.11 -13.71 17.24
C VAL A 99 1.75 -13.73 15.85
N ILE A 100 2.49 -14.78 15.54
CA ILE A 100 2.99 -15.02 14.19
C ILE A 100 1.84 -15.55 13.36
N LEU A 101 1.42 -14.78 12.35
CA LEU A 101 0.38 -15.16 11.41
C LEU A 101 0.93 -16.02 10.28
N ALA A 102 2.15 -15.74 9.82
CA ALA A 102 2.88 -16.50 8.81
C ALA A 102 4.37 -16.48 9.08
N ASP A 103 5.04 -17.60 8.82
CA ASP A 103 6.50 -17.75 8.87
C ASP A 103 6.89 -18.63 7.67
N LEU A 104 7.32 -17.97 6.59
CA LEU A 104 7.52 -18.55 5.28
C LEU A 104 9.01 -18.64 4.98
N SER A 105 9.43 -19.74 4.34
CA SER A 105 10.82 -19.98 3.95
C SER A 105 10.94 -20.12 2.42
N GLY A 106 12.08 -19.68 1.88
CA GLY A 106 12.35 -19.68 0.43
C GLY A 106 11.78 -18.46 -0.27
N ALA A 107 11.99 -18.37 -1.58
CA ALA A 107 11.51 -17.27 -2.40
C ALA A 107 9.99 -17.36 -2.62
N GLY A 108 9.33 -16.20 -2.63
CA GLY A 108 7.88 -16.16 -2.85
C GLY A 108 7.33 -14.75 -2.99
N GLU A 109 6.00 -14.68 -3.09
CA GLU A 109 5.27 -13.42 -3.22
C GLU A 109 3.89 -13.54 -2.60
N ILE A 110 3.60 -12.72 -1.58
CA ILE A 110 2.24 -12.59 -1.04
C ILE A 110 1.44 -11.78 -2.06
N ARG A 111 0.25 -12.27 -2.41
CA ARG A 111 -0.62 -11.68 -3.44
C ARG A 111 -1.93 -11.15 -2.88
N HIS A 112 -2.36 -11.69 -1.74
CA HIS A 112 -3.57 -11.26 -1.09
C HIS A 112 -3.49 -11.50 0.41
N ILE A 113 -3.95 -10.53 1.17
CA ILE A 113 -4.18 -10.63 2.61
C ILE A 113 -5.63 -10.26 2.89
N TRP A 114 -6.37 -11.17 3.48
CA TRP A 114 -7.69 -10.89 4.03
C TRP A 114 -7.68 -11.01 5.55
N MET A 115 -8.30 -10.05 6.23
CA MET A 115 -8.38 -10.04 7.70
C MET A 115 -9.73 -9.50 8.16
N THR A 116 -10.16 -9.96 9.35
CA THR A 116 -11.22 -9.32 10.14
C THR A 116 -11.05 -9.64 11.62
N VAL A 117 -11.60 -8.78 12.47
CA VAL A 117 -11.48 -8.88 13.93
C VAL A 117 -12.81 -8.57 14.60
N THR A 118 -13.08 -9.22 15.74
CA THR A 118 -14.22 -8.82 16.59
C THR A 118 -14.05 -7.38 17.07
N ASP A 119 -15.15 -6.66 17.12
CA ASP A 119 -15.16 -5.27 17.57
C ASP A 119 -15.26 -5.21 19.09
N ALA A 120 -14.17 -4.90 19.72
CA ALA A 120 -14.09 -4.60 21.14
C ALA A 120 -13.93 -3.09 21.41
N THR A 121 -14.09 -2.25 20.35
CA THR A 121 -13.93 -0.80 20.49
C THR A 121 -15.09 -0.20 21.27
N SER A 122 -14.81 0.29 22.47
CA SER A 122 -15.73 1.13 23.24
C SER A 122 -15.83 2.53 22.61
N PRO A 123 -16.99 3.20 22.66
CA PRO A 123 -17.12 4.60 22.22
C PRO A 123 -16.16 5.56 22.92
N THR A 124 -15.76 5.24 24.16
CA THR A 124 -14.87 6.05 25.00
C THR A 124 -13.52 5.38 25.29
N GLY A 125 -13.33 4.16 24.84
CA GLY A 125 -12.16 3.33 25.16
C GLY A 125 -11.14 3.20 24.04
N PRO A 126 -10.12 2.38 24.28
CA PRO A 126 -9.11 2.06 23.30
C PRO A 126 -9.72 1.45 22.04
N ASN A 127 -9.08 1.73 20.94
CA ASN A 127 -9.53 1.36 19.63
C ASN A 127 -8.80 0.12 19.12
N VAL A 128 -9.52 -0.96 18.97
CA VAL A 128 -8.97 -2.23 18.49
C VAL A 128 -8.19 -2.07 17.19
N LEU A 129 -8.70 -1.30 16.23
CA LEU A 129 -8.06 -1.12 14.92
C LEU A 129 -6.74 -0.32 14.97
N ARG A 130 -6.56 0.54 16.00
CA ARG A 130 -5.30 1.23 16.27
C ARG A 130 -4.36 0.43 17.18
N ASN A 131 -4.90 -0.43 18.02
CA ASN A 131 -4.16 -1.20 19.01
C ASN A 131 -3.74 -2.60 18.54
N LEU A 132 -4.21 -3.06 17.39
CA LEU A 132 -3.62 -4.16 16.65
C LEU A 132 -2.60 -3.62 15.65
N ILE A 133 -1.34 -4.07 15.74
CA ILE A 133 -0.27 -3.64 14.86
C ILE A 133 0.09 -4.80 13.93
N LEU A 134 0.10 -4.52 12.63
CA LEU A 134 0.60 -5.44 11.60
C LEU A 134 2.08 -5.14 11.35
N GLU A 135 2.91 -6.17 11.48
CA GLU A 135 4.32 -6.10 11.11
C GLU A 135 4.68 -7.19 10.12
N CYS A 136 5.45 -6.82 9.10
CA CYS A 136 6.03 -7.76 8.14
C CYS A 136 7.54 -7.60 8.11
N TYR A 137 8.23 -8.73 8.03
CA TYR A 137 9.69 -8.84 7.98
C TYR A 137 10.05 -9.69 6.77
N TRP A 138 10.94 -9.20 5.92
CA TRP A 138 11.42 -9.91 4.74
C TRP A 138 12.84 -10.43 4.97
N ASP A 139 13.12 -11.59 4.41
CA ASP A 139 14.47 -12.14 4.22
C ASP A 139 15.34 -12.25 5.47
N GLY A 140 14.73 -12.39 6.65
CA GLY A 140 15.42 -12.52 7.92
C GLY A 140 15.82 -11.19 8.58
N GLU A 141 15.35 -10.06 8.04
CA GLU A 141 15.56 -8.74 8.66
C GLU A 141 15.04 -8.70 10.10
N GLN A 142 15.79 -7.98 10.96
CA GLN A 142 15.46 -7.87 12.39
C GLN A 142 14.50 -6.71 12.66
N THR A 143 14.47 -5.73 11.79
CA THR A 143 13.54 -4.59 11.82
C THR A 143 12.40 -4.83 10.85
N PRO A 144 11.16 -4.43 11.19
CA PRO A 144 10.03 -4.62 10.30
C PRO A 144 10.09 -3.69 9.10
N SER A 145 9.83 -4.23 7.90
CA SER A 145 9.60 -3.47 6.67
C SER A 145 8.18 -2.88 6.62
N VAL A 146 7.25 -3.51 7.32
CA VAL A 146 5.89 -2.98 7.56
C VAL A 146 5.67 -2.89 9.06
N SER A 147 5.28 -1.71 9.55
CA SER A 147 4.88 -1.52 10.97
C SER A 147 3.78 -0.46 11.04
N VAL A 148 2.52 -0.92 11.06
CA VAL A 148 1.34 -0.06 10.89
C VAL A 148 0.19 -0.57 11.76
N PRO A 149 -0.60 0.31 12.43
CA PRO A 149 -1.86 -0.09 13.02
C PRO A 149 -2.79 -0.71 11.96
N LEU A 150 -3.48 -1.79 12.34
CA LEU A 150 -4.30 -2.57 11.41
C LEU A 150 -5.31 -1.70 10.65
N GLY A 151 -6.01 -0.79 11.33
CA GLY A 151 -6.98 0.10 10.69
C GLY A 151 -6.33 1.04 9.69
N ASP A 152 -5.22 1.66 10.07
CA ASP A 152 -4.49 2.60 9.22
C ASP A 152 -3.93 1.92 7.97
N PHE A 153 -3.44 0.68 8.08
CA PHE A 153 -2.98 -0.11 6.94
C PHE A 153 -4.07 -0.33 5.88
N PHE A 154 -5.32 -0.42 6.32
CA PHE A 154 -6.49 -0.60 5.45
C PHE A 154 -7.32 0.68 5.28
N CYS A 155 -6.73 1.87 5.43
CA CYS A 155 -7.38 3.17 5.26
C CYS A 155 -8.52 3.45 6.24
N CYS A 156 -8.48 2.87 7.44
CA CYS A 156 -9.47 3.02 8.51
C CYS A 156 -8.84 3.60 9.79
N GLY A 157 -8.03 4.65 9.66
CA GLY A 157 -7.18 5.21 10.71
C GLY A 157 -7.91 5.93 11.85
N HIS A 158 -9.20 6.26 11.70
CA HIS A 158 -10.01 6.87 12.76
C HIS A 158 -10.70 5.85 13.67
N ALA A 159 -10.20 4.61 13.72
CA ALA A 159 -10.80 3.56 14.53
C ALA A 159 -12.13 3.01 14.00
N GLN A 160 -12.56 3.48 12.90
CA GLN A 160 -13.84 3.17 12.32
C GLN A 160 -13.64 2.64 10.91
N ALA A 161 -14.16 1.44 10.65
CA ALA A 161 -14.14 0.89 9.32
C ALA A 161 -15.04 1.69 8.40
N CYS A 162 -14.52 2.04 7.24
CA CYS A 162 -15.25 2.66 6.15
C CYS A 162 -15.14 1.80 4.88
N ARG A 163 -16.00 2.04 3.91
CA ARG A 163 -15.93 1.36 2.62
C ARG A 163 -14.77 1.93 1.80
N VAL A 164 -13.85 1.07 1.41
CA VAL A 164 -12.73 1.39 0.51
C VAL A 164 -12.81 0.46 -0.69
N GLU A 165 -12.72 1.02 -1.90
CA GLU A 165 -12.76 0.28 -3.16
C GLU A 165 -11.63 0.78 -4.06
N SER A 166 -10.43 0.31 -3.81
CA SER A 166 -9.26 0.67 -4.60
C SER A 166 -8.54 -0.58 -5.12
N VAL A 167 -7.58 -0.40 -6.03
CA VAL A 167 -6.82 -1.53 -6.59
C VAL A 167 -6.06 -2.30 -5.53
N PRO A 168 -5.23 -1.65 -4.65
CA PRO A 168 -4.40 -2.40 -3.71
C PRO A 168 -5.07 -2.66 -2.35
N VAL A 169 -6.09 -1.90 -1.98
CA VAL A 169 -6.77 -2.01 -0.69
C VAL A 169 -8.28 -1.93 -0.87
N ALA A 170 -8.99 -2.88 -0.29
CA ALA A 170 -10.44 -2.86 -0.25
C ALA A 170 -10.96 -3.20 1.15
N VAL A 171 -11.97 -2.46 1.61
CA VAL A 171 -12.65 -2.70 2.89
C VAL A 171 -14.13 -2.83 2.64
N TYR A 172 -14.64 -4.04 2.87
CA TYR A 172 -16.03 -4.40 2.65
C TYR A 172 -16.84 -4.43 3.96
N PRO A 173 -18.17 -4.55 3.89
CA PRO A 173 -19.04 -4.48 5.06
C PRO A 173 -18.56 -5.34 6.23
N ARG A 174 -18.71 -4.82 7.44
CA ARG A 174 -18.32 -5.46 8.70
C ARG A 174 -16.81 -5.78 8.80
N ARG A 175 -15.96 -4.89 8.26
CA ARG A 175 -14.50 -4.95 8.38
C ARG A 175 -13.87 -6.15 7.64
N GLY A 176 -14.35 -6.45 6.46
CA GLY A 176 -13.64 -7.34 5.54
C GLY A 176 -12.46 -6.59 4.93
N PHE A 177 -11.30 -6.63 5.58
CA PHE A 177 -10.08 -5.97 5.12
C PHE A 177 -9.38 -6.81 4.06
N ASN A 178 -9.02 -6.21 2.93
CA ASN A 178 -8.33 -6.86 1.82
C ASN A 178 -7.14 -6.00 1.37
N CYS A 179 -5.99 -6.65 1.15
CA CYS A 179 -4.80 -6.05 0.59
C CYS A 179 -4.33 -6.89 -0.59
N PHE A 180 -4.03 -6.23 -1.71
CA PHE A 180 -3.54 -6.83 -2.96
C PHE A 180 -2.17 -6.24 -3.37
N TRP A 181 -1.49 -5.50 -2.49
CA TRP A 181 -0.11 -5.12 -2.73
C TRP A 181 0.74 -6.38 -2.91
N PRO A 182 1.48 -6.54 -4.04
CA PRO A 182 2.44 -7.62 -4.17
C PRO A 182 3.54 -7.47 -3.12
N MET A 183 3.83 -8.52 -2.36
CA MET A 183 4.89 -8.50 -1.34
C MET A 183 5.88 -9.63 -1.62
N PRO A 184 6.85 -9.40 -2.51
CA PRO A 184 7.89 -10.38 -2.82
C PRO A 184 8.92 -10.49 -1.69
N PHE A 185 9.51 -11.68 -1.53
CA PHE A 185 10.60 -11.99 -0.61
C PHE A 185 11.53 -13.04 -1.22
N HIS A 186 12.85 -12.88 -1.02
CA HIS A 186 13.87 -13.73 -1.65
C HIS A 186 14.18 -15.00 -0.86
N ASN A 187 14.11 -14.93 0.49
CA ASN A 187 14.51 -16.02 1.37
C ASN A 187 13.44 -16.40 2.40
N GLY A 188 12.51 -15.51 2.67
CA GLY A 188 11.44 -15.77 3.63
C GLY A 188 10.66 -14.53 4.00
N ALA A 189 9.48 -14.76 4.61
CA ALA A 189 8.59 -13.72 5.09
C ALA A 189 8.02 -14.09 6.45
N ARG A 190 8.06 -13.16 7.40
CA ARG A 190 7.41 -13.31 8.71
C ARG A 190 6.39 -12.19 8.90
N ILE A 191 5.13 -12.57 9.15
CA ILE A 191 4.03 -11.65 9.42
C ILE A 191 3.57 -11.83 10.85
N VAL A 192 3.54 -10.72 11.61
CA VAL A 192 3.23 -10.69 13.03
C VAL A 192 2.05 -9.75 13.27
N LEU A 193 1.09 -10.21 14.06
CA LEU A 193 0.05 -9.38 14.66
C LEU A 193 0.43 -9.11 16.12
N ARG A 194 0.61 -7.83 16.47
CA ARG A 194 0.85 -7.44 17.85
C ARG A 194 -0.41 -6.93 18.50
N ASN A 195 -0.92 -7.62 19.52
CA ASN A 195 -2.05 -7.14 20.30
C ASN A 195 -1.56 -6.17 21.38
N ARG A 196 -1.77 -4.88 21.14
CA ARG A 196 -1.53 -3.79 22.11
C ARG A 196 -2.84 -3.21 22.62
N HIS A 197 -3.94 -3.92 22.40
CA HIS A 197 -5.22 -3.60 23.01
C HIS A 197 -5.21 -4.00 24.50
N ASN A 198 -5.95 -3.27 25.32
CA ASN A 198 -6.00 -3.50 26.76
C ASN A 198 -6.82 -4.75 27.17
N GLU A 199 -7.55 -5.33 26.23
CA GLU A 199 -8.35 -6.54 26.43
C GLU A 199 -7.93 -7.64 25.45
N PRO A 200 -8.26 -8.92 25.75
CA PRO A 200 -8.08 -10.00 24.80
C PRO A 200 -8.92 -9.79 23.52
N ILE A 201 -8.39 -10.17 22.39
CA ILE A 201 -9.14 -10.22 21.13
C ILE A 201 -9.88 -11.55 21.07
N GLU A 202 -11.19 -11.50 21.10
CA GLU A 202 -12.06 -12.69 21.13
C GLU A 202 -11.86 -13.58 19.91
N ALA A 203 -11.88 -12.99 18.70
CA ALA A 203 -11.66 -13.71 17.46
C ALA A 203 -10.96 -12.83 16.41
N PHE A 204 -9.95 -13.40 15.79
CA PHE A 204 -9.22 -12.82 14.67
C PHE A 204 -9.19 -13.83 13.52
N PHE A 205 -9.77 -13.45 12.40
CA PHE A 205 -9.79 -14.27 11.17
C PHE A 205 -8.79 -13.68 10.18
N TYR A 206 -8.04 -14.53 9.52
CA TYR A 206 -7.08 -14.11 8.51
C TYR A 206 -6.87 -15.17 7.44
N GLN A 207 -6.46 -14.71 6.27
CA GLN A 207 -6.01 -15.53 5.16
C GLN A 207 -4.90 -14.75 4.43
N ILE A 208 -3.78 -15.42 4.17
CA ILE A 208 -2.62 -14.89 3.45
C ILE A 208 -2.38 -15.83 2.29
N ASP A 209 -2.70 -15.37 1.08
CA ASP A 209 -2.50 -16.11 -0.16
C ASP A 209 -1.17 -15.69 -0.78
N TYR A 210 -0.32 -16.66 -1.07
CA TYR A 210 1.00 -16.44 -1.63
C TYR A 210 1.37 -17.50 -2.65
N VAL A 211 2.41 -17.25 -3.41
CA VAL A 211 3.06 -18.23 -4.26
C VAL A 211 4.49 -18.47 -3.80
N GLU A 212 4.88 -19.73 -3.76
CA GLU A 212 6.29 -20.12 -3.70
C GLU A 212 6.86 -19.99 -5.11
N LYS A 213 8.07 -19.44 -5.20
CA LYS A 213 8.85 -19.31 -6.43
C LYS A 213 10.15 -20.10 -6.28
N ASP A 214 10.75 -20.50 -7.39
CA ASP A 214 12.06 -21.15 -7.34
C ASP A 214 13.14 -20.12 -6.97
N GLU A 215 13.03 -18.90 -7.54
CA GLU A 215 13.88 -17.75 -7.25
C GLU A 215 13.16 -16.46 -7.66
N LEU A 216 13.66 -15.33 -7.19
CA LEU A 216 13.28 -14.01 -7.67
C LEU A 216 14.49 -13.31 -8.31
N PRO A 217 14.27 -12.47 -9.36
CA PRO A 217 15.34 -11.62 -9.90
C PRO A 217 15.91 -10.69 -8.81
N GLU A 218 17.22 -10.41 -8.87
CA GLU A 218 17.91 -9.57 -7.87
C GLU A 218 17.41 -8.12 -7.84
N ASP A 219 16.76 -7.64 -8.92
CA ASP A 219 16.20 -6.30 -9.02
C ASP A 219 14.76 -6.18 -8.46
N VAL A 220 14.21 -7.27 -7.93
CA VAL A 220 12.90 -7.25 -7.28
C VAL A 220 13.03 -6.62 -5.90
N MET A 221 12.27 -5.55 -5.69
CA MET A 221 12.23 -4.79 -4.44
C MET A 221 11.17 -5.33 -3.47
N THR A 222 11.40 -5.20 -2.17
CA THR A 222 10.47 -5.59 -1.12
C THR A 222 9.49 -4.47 -0.76
N PHE A 223 8.33 -4.85 -0.27
CA PHE A 223 7.25 -3.92 0.10
C PHE A 223 7.46 -3.35 1.51
N HIS A 224 7.23 -2.06 1.66
CA HIS A 224 7.34 -1.35 2.93
C HIS A 224 6.10 -0.54 3.22
N ALA A 225 5.76 -0.39 4.51
CA ALA A 225 4.75 0.54 4.97
C ALA A 225 5.08 1.07 6.37
N GLN A 226 5.04 2.38 6.54
CA GLN A 226 5.35 3.07 7.79
C GLN A 226 4.21 3.97 8.22
N TRP A 227 3.82 3.86 9.49
CA TRP A 227 2.88 4.76 10.13
C TRP A 227 3.58 5.88 10.89
N ARG A 228 3.02 7.09 10.78
CA ARG A 228 3.41 8.26 11.56
C ARG A 228 2.19 8.99 12.08
N ARG A 229 2.36 9.76 13.17
CA ARG A 229 1.34 10.64 13.70
C ARG A 229 1.96 11.84 14.42
N GLN A 230 1.29 12.98 14.27
CA GLN A 230 1.43 14.15 15.16
C GLN A 230 0.04 14.54 15.64
N ARG A 231 -0.21 14.48 16.94
CA ARG A 231 -1.52 14.78 17.55
C ARG A 231 -1.86 16.26 17.48
N VAL A 232 -0.87 17.12 17.41
CA VAL A 232 -0.93 18.53 17.05
C VAL A 232 0.32 18.78 16.21
N THR A 233 0.12 19.13 14.94
CA THR A 233 1.24 19.48 14.05
C THR A 233 1.90 20.76 14.52
N GLU A 234 3.18 20.94 14.21
CA GLU A 234 3.93 22.13 14.58
C GLU A 234 3.64 23.27 13.60
N LEU A 235 3.29 24.45 14.12
CA LEU A 235 2.94 25.60 13.29
C LEU A 235 4.13 26.04 12.44
N GLY A 236 3.91 26.25 11.13
CA GLY A 236 4.95 26.65 10.20
C GLY A 236 5.92 25.53 9.81
N GLN A 237 5.63 24.28 10.20
CA GLN A 237 6.41 23.11 9.82
C GLN A 237 5.57 22.11 9.04
N ASP A 238 6.15 21.54 8.00
CA ASP A 238 5.49 20.45 7.26
C ASP A 238 5.37 19.19 8.13
N TYR A 239 4.23 18.56 8.07
CA TYR A 239 4.05 17.21 8.64
C TYR A 239 4.84 16.19 7.82
N VAL A 240 5.64 15.35 8.48
CA VAL A 240 6.45 14.33 7.82
C VAL A 240 5.66 13.05 7.63
N ILE A 241 5.38 12.69 6.37
CA ILE A 241 4.75 11.42 5.99
C ILE A 241 5.79 10.30 5.93
N LEU A 242 6.95 10.57 5.30
CA LEU A 242 8.06 9.61 5.16
C LEU A 242 9.39 10.35 5.26
N ASP A 243 10.34 9.77 5.99
CA ASP A 243 11.71 10.27 6.09
C ASP A 243 12.65 9.15 6.54
N GLY A 244 13.96 9.28 6.24
CA GLY A 244 14.99 8.33 6.63
C GLY A 244 15.05 7.09 5.75
N VAL A 245 14.45 7.12 4.57
CA VAL A 245 14.55 6.05 3.56
C VAL A 245 15.74 6.31 2.66
N HIS A 246 16.66 5.36 2.62
CA HIS A 246 17.88 5.39 1.82
C HIS A 246 17.97 4.16 0.93
N GLY A 247 18.52 4.32 -0.26
CA GLY A 247 18.63 3.28 -1.28
C GLY A 247 17.73 3.57 -2.48
N ARG A 248 17.58 2.58 -3.34
CA ARG A 248 16.76 2.67 -4.55
C ARG A 248 15.35 2.16 -4.27
N GLY A 249 14.35 2.87 -4.77
CA GLY A 249 12.97 2.46 -4.56
C GLY A 249 11.93 3.18 -5.39
N SER A 250 10.67 2.92 -5.02
CA SER A 250 9.49 3.47 -5.67
C SER A 250 8.41 3.73 -4.63
N TYR A 251 8.06 4.99 -4.41
CA TYR A 251 6.95 5.37 -3.55
C TYR A 251 5.63 5.15 -4.29
N VAL A 252 4.74 4.38 -3.68
CA VAL A 252 3.51 3.91 -4.34
C VAL A 252 2.23 4.36 -3.65
N GLY A 253 2.31 5.07 -2.52
CA GLY A 253 1.08 5.62 -1.96
C GLY A 253 1.14 6.23 -0.58
N THR A 254 0.08 6.97 -0.28
CA THR A 254 -0.20 7.61 1.00
C THR A 254 -1.62 7.26 1.44
N TYR A 255 -1.79 6.90 2.70
CA TYR A 255 -3.05 7.05 3.44
C TYR A 255 -2.89 8.19 4.44
N LEU A 256 -3.89 9.06 4.57
CA LEU A 256 -3.94 10.17 5.53
C LEU A 256 -5.23 10.11 6.34
N ALA A 257 -5.10 10.12 7.66
CA ALA A 257 -6.17 10.35 8.62
C ALA A 257 -6.00 11.75 9.22
N LEU A 258 -6.91 12.66 8.90
CA LEU A 258 -6.89 14.05 9.33
C LEU A 258 -8.01 14.30 10.33
N THR A 259 -7.68 14.87 11.49
CA THR A 259 -8.64 15.48 12.44
C THR A 259 -8.38 16.97 12.44
N ALA A 260 -9.29 17.74 11.84
CA ALA A 260 -9.19 19.19 11.79
C ALA A 260 -9.42 19.78 13.17
N LEU A 261 -8.41 20.46 13.71
CA LEU A 261 -8.48 21.13 15.03
C LEU A 261 -9.00 22.57 14.90
N GLU A 262 -9.04 23.09 13.70
CA GLU A 262 -9.57 24.38 13.35
C GLU A 262 -10.74 24.26 12.38
N SER A 263 -11.71 25.17 12.47
CA SER A 263 -12.97 25.13 11.69
C SER A 263 -12.83 25.67 10.26
N ARG A 264 -11.71 26.32 9.93
CA ARG A 264 -11.47 26.92 8.61
C ARG A 264 -11.03 25.87 7.59
N TRP A 265 -11.04 26.22 6.30
CA TRP A 265 -10.62 25.34 5.21
C TRP A 265 -9.17 24.86 5.40
N TRP A 266 -8.93 23.60 5.11
CA TRP A 266 -7.73 22.84 5.49
C TRP A 266 -6.88 22.36 4.31
N GLY A 267 -7.40 22.37 3.09
CA GLY A 267 -6.92 21.55 1.97
C GLY A 267 -5.90 22.20 1.03
N GLU A 268 -5.31 23.37 1.40
CA GLU A 268 -4.37 24.10 0.54
C GLU A 268 -2.92 23.61 0.63
N GLY A 269 -2.57 22.90 1.71
CA GLY A 269 -1.21 22.43 1.93
C GLY A 269 -0.74 21.44 0.87
N GLU A 270 0.44 21.68 0.30
CA GLU A 270 1.04 20.83 -0.73
C GLU A 270 1.68 19.56 -0.16
N ILE A 271 1.56 18.44 -0.86
CA ILE A 271 2.44 17.29 -0.67
C ILE A 271 3.74 17.58 -1.40
N LYS A 272 4.87 17.45 -0.70
CA LYS A 272 6.21 17.65 -1.25
C LYS A 272 7.00 16.36 -1.19
N VAL A 273 7.69 16.03 -2.27
CA VAL A 273 8.56 14.85 -2.34
C VAL A 273 9.97 15.28 -2.71
N TYR A 274 10.87 15.08 -1.76
CA TYR A 274 12.29 15.32 -1.89
C TYR A 274 12.96 14.02 -2.32
N LEU A 275 13.73 14.06 -3.38
CA LEU A 275 14.37 12.90 -4.01
C LEU A 275 15.87 13.12 -4.16
N ASP A 276 16.62 12.03 -3.99
CA ASP A 276 17.99 11.91 -4.45
C ASP A 276 18.93 13.04 -4.01
N GLY A 277 18.81 13.43 -2.72
CA GLY A 277 19.64 14.47 -2.10
C GLY A 277 19.07 15.87 -2.15
N ASP A 278 17.80 16.05 -2.54
CA ASP A 278 17.10 17.34 -2.42
C ASP A 278 17.15 17.86 -0.97
N LYS A 279 17.36 19.16 -0.80
CA LYS A 279 17.46 19.79 0.54
C LYS A 279 16.46 20.92 0.72
N ASP A 280 16.62 21.98 -0.06
CA ASP A 280 15.85 23.23 0.15
C ASP A 280 14.49 23.17 -0.57
N TYR A 281 14.43 22.51 -1.71
CA TYR A 281 13.22 22.41 -2.53
C TYR A 281 12.99 20.97 -2.99
N PRO A 282 11.70 20.53 -3.07
CA PRO A 282 11.36 19.20 -3.55
C PRO A 282 11.47 19.07 -5.07
N THR A 283 11.79 17.88 -5.55
CA THR A 283 11.70 17.56 -6.99
C THR A 283 10.24 17.43 -7.44
N TRP A 284 9.34 16.98 -6.58
CA TRP A 284 7.92 16.82 -6.89
C TRP A 284 7.06 17.52 -5.83
N CYS A 285 6.01 18.22 -6.29
CA CYS A 285 5.09 18.97 -5.44
C CYS A 285 3.67 18.91 -6.01
N SER A 286 2.68 18.71 -5.16
CA SER A 286 1.26 18.88 -5.55
C SER A 286 0.86 20.36 -5.51
N THR A 287 -0.37 20.65 -5.95
CA THR A 287 -0.96 21.99 -5.90
C THR A 287 -1.76 22.24 -4.62
N GLY A 288 -2.11 21.17 -3.89
CA GLY A 288 -2.83 21.20 -2.64
C GLY A 288 -3.07 19.77 -2.15
N SER A 289 -3.48 19.60 -0.90
CA SER A 289 -3.78 18.27 -0.36
C SER A 289 -5.10 17.72 -0.91
N GLU A 290 -6.11 18.56 -1.16
CA GLU A 290 -7.33 18.09 -1.81
C GLU A 290 -7.06 17.58 -3.22
N ASP A 291 -6.23 18.27 -3.99
CA ASP A 291 -5.85 17.92 -5.37
C ASP A 291 -5.05 16.62 -5.39
N TYR A 292 -4.14 16.47 -4.44
CA TYR A 292 -3.34 15.25 -4.29
C TYR A 292 -4.21 14.01 -4.11
N PHE A 293 -5.27 14.11 -3.33
CA PHE A 293 -6.20 13.02 -3.11
C PHE A 293 -7.28 12.91 -4.20
N GLY A 294 -7.25 13.78 -5.23
CA GLY A 294 -8.10 13.72 -6.43
C GLY A 294 -9.39 14.51 -6.32
N GLY A 295 -9.51 15.36 -5.33
CA GLY A 295 -10.61 16.32 -5.21
C GLY A 295 -10.33 17.62 -5.92
N ALA A 296 -11.30 18.52 -5.87
CA ALA A 296 -11.19 19.91 -6.28
C ALA A 296 -12.32 20.68 -5.61
N TRP A 297 -12.12 21.98 -5.41
CA TRP A 297 -13.16 22.89 -4.88
C TRP A 297 -13.77 22.36 -3.59
N SER A 298 -12.93 22.01 -2.62
CA SER A 298 -13.31 21.53 -1.29
C SER A 298 -14.06 20.20 -1.27
N PHE A 299 -13.84 19.33 -2.26
CA PHE A 299 -14.62 18.09 -2.44
C PHE A 299 -16.14 18.34 -2.52
N ALA A 300 -16.56 19.53 -2.96
CA ALA A 300 -17.93 19.99 -2.86
C ALA A 300 -18.90 19.11 -3.65
N GLY A 301 -19.85 18.53 -2.95
CA GLY A 301 -21.04 17.88 -3.48
C GLY A 301 -22.29 18.70 -3.13
N GLN A 302 -23.39 18.43 -3.80
CA GLN A 302 -24.68 19.06 -3.52
C GLN A 302 -25.75 18.00 -3.34
N ASP A 303 -26.48 18.08 -2.23
CA ASP A 303 -27.62 17.23 -1.96
C ASP A 303 -28.81 17.57 -2.87
N PRO A 304 -29.80 16.68 -3.03
CA PRO A 304 -31.00 16.96 -3.82
C PRO A 304 -31.79 18.20 -3.38
N ASP A 305 -31.65 18.60 -2.12
CA ASP A 305 -32.26 19.81 -1.54
C ASP A 305 -31.37 21.06 -1.69
N GLY A 306 -30.23 20.94 -2.39
CA GLY A 306 -29.34 22.05 -2.73
C GLY A 306 -28.27 22.39 -1.69
N ARG A 307 -28.16 21.61 -0.61
CA ARG A 307 -27.14 21.84 0.42
C ARG A 307 -25.77 21.37 -0.03
N MET A 308 -24.76 22.18 0.24
CA MET A 308 -23.35 21.84 -0.05
C MET A 308 -22.76 21.01 1.09
N HIS A 309 -21.99 19.98 0.73
CA HIS A 309 -21.26 19.14 1.68
C HIS A 309 -19.96 18.64 1.06
N GLU A 310 -19.05 18.14 1.87
CA GLU A 310 -17.89 17.37 1.36
C GLU A 310 -18.34 15.97 0.94
N ALA A 311 -18.23 15.66 -0.35
CA ALA A 311 -18.66 14.38 -0.91
C ALA A 311 -17.55 13.31 -0.79
N THR A 312 -17.85 12.22 -0.09
CA THR A 312 -16.93 11.07 -0.03
C THR A 312 -16.97 10.25 -1.32
N TYR A 313 -15.83 9.65 -1.66
CA TYR A 313 -15.70 8.74 -2.79
C TYR A 313 -14.60 7.71 -2.55
N SER A 314 -14.62 6.63 -3.33
CA SER A 314 -13.58 5.63 -3.36
C SER A 314 -13.33 5.23 -4.81
N GLY A 315 -12.14 5.50 -5.31
CA GLY A 315 -11.72 5.20 -6.68
C GLY A 315 -10.54 4.26 -6.73
N ALA A 316 -10.18 3.83 -7.94
CA ALA A 316 -9.13 2.83 -8.16
C ALA A 316 -7.77 3.24 -7.53
N TYR A 317 -7.40 4.52 -7.63
CA TYR A 317 -6.08 5.02 -7.25
C TYR A 317 -6.11 6.17 -6.24
N MET A 318 -7.26 6.76 -5.97
CA MET A 318 -7.42 7.86 -5.01
C MET A 318 -8.83 7.87 -4.44
N GLY A 319 -8.97 8.42 -3.23
CA GLY A 319 -10.27 8.46 -2.58
C GLY A 319 -10.31 9.26 -1.28
N PHE A 320 -11.52 9.62 -0.94
CA PHE A 320 -11.94 10.22 0.31
C PHE A 320 -13.05 9.33 0.93
N PRO A 321 -12.69 8.12 1.43
CA PRO A 321 -13.69 7.14 1.85
C PRO A 321 -14.33 7.42 3.21
N PHE A 322 -13.77 8.32 4.01
CA PHE A 322 -14.23 8.55 5.39
C PHE A 322 -14.38 10.03 5.73
N HIS A 323 -15.58 10.38 6.20
CA HIS A 323 -15.90 11.68 6.80
C HIS A 323 -16.80 11.46 8.01
N SER A 324 -16.43 11.97 9.20
CA SER A 324 -17.11 11.63 10.46
C SER A 324 -18.58 12.03 10.53
N ARG A 325 -18.96 13.11 9.85
CA ARG A 325 -20.34 13.63 9.89
C ARG A 325 -21.32 12.88 9.01
N GLN A 326 -20.86 12.21 7.95
CA GLN A 326 -21.73 11.39 7.11
C GLN A 326 -22.29 10.16 7.83
N LEU A 327 -21.60 9.73 8.90
CA LEU A 327 -22.03 8.57 9.69
C LEU A 327 -23.10 8.92 10.72
N ASP A 328 -23.20 10.18 11.12
CA ASP A 328 -24.08 10.63 12.20
C ASP A 328 -25.38 11.27 11.69
N ASN A 329 -25.67 11.25 10.38
CA ASN A 329 -26.77 11.98 9.72
C ASN A 329 -26.84 13.47 10.11
N ARG A 330 -25.74 14.05 10.57
CA ARG A 330 -25.66 15.47 10.91
C ARG A 330 -25.33 16.27 9.65
N GLU A 331 -25.88 17.48 9.59
CA GLU A 331 -25.53 18.40 8.51
C GLU A 331 -24.02 18.67 8.50
N SER A 332 -23.39 18.33 7.39
CA SER A 332 -21.99 18.63 7.16
C SER A 332 -21.87 20.13 6.88
N GLN A 333 -21.38 20.89 7.87
CA GLN A 333 -20.98 22.26 7.65
C GLN A 333 -19.46 22.34 7.75
N TYR A 334 -18.82 23.04 6.83
CA TYR A 334 -17.38 23.32 6.84
C TYR A 334 -16.88 23.89 8.16
N TRP A 335 -17.75 24.59 8.86
CA TRP A 335 -17.42 25.58 9.88
C TRP A 335 -17.99 25.24 11.25
N ASP A 336 -18.28 23.98 11.53
CA ASP A 336 -18.75 23.60 12.86
C ASP A 336 -17.58 23.57 13.86
N ALA A 337 -17.52 24.58 14.71
CA ALA A 337 -16.47 24.77 15.70
C ALA A 337 -16.49 23.77 16.86
N ASP A 338 -17.66 23.14 17.12
CA ASP A 338 -17.88 22.43 18.38
C ASP A 338 -17.37 20.98 18.39
N THR A 339 -17.07 20.39 17.23
CA THR A 339 -16.55 19.02 17.15
C THR A 339 -15.55 18.89 16.03
N PRO A 340 -14.30 18.47 16.31
CA PRO A 340 -13.30 18.24 15.29
C PRO A 340 -13.79 17.24 14.24
N VAL A 341 -13.79 17.64 12.98
CA VAL A 341 -14.16 16.78 11.85
C VAL A 341 -12.99 15.88 11.50
N THR A 342 -13.28 14.61 11.36
CA THR A 342 -12.28 13.61 10.97
C THR A 342 -12.51 13.13 9.56
N ARG A 343 -11.42 13.03 8.78
CA ARG A 343 -11.41 12.66 7.37
C ARG A 343 -10.34 11.62 7.11
N GLY A 344 -10.61 10.71 6.17
CA GLY A 344 -9.64 9.71 5.73
C GLY A 344 -9.47 9.77 4.22
N PHE A 345 -8.23 9.79 3.74
CA PHE A 345 -7.89 9.92 2.33
C PHE A 345 -6.86 8.88 1.93
N TYR A 346 -6.86 8.47 0.63
CA TYR A 346 -5.76 7.69 0.07
C TYR A 346 -5.39 8.15 -1.34
N ARG A 347 -4.11 8.01 -1.67
CA ARG A 347 -3.57 8.14 -3.02
C ARG A 347 -2.62 6.98 -3.29
N TRP A 348 -2.83 6.29 -4.42
CA TRP A 348 -1.96 5.22 -4.90
C TRP A 348 -1.27 5.64 -6.19
N HIS A 349 0.04 5.76 -6.14
CA HIS A 349 0.91 6.04 -7.28
C HIS A 349 1.23 4.75 -8.05
N ILE A 350 0.20 4.03 -8.50
CA ILE A 350 0.37 2.79 -9.29
C ILE A 350 0.61 3.11 -10.76
N PRO A 351 -0.18 4.00 -11.41
CA PRO A 351 0.10 4.40 -12.78
C PRO A 351 1.23 5.42 -12.90
N ASP A 352 1.59 6.09 -11.81
CA ASP A 352 2.53 7.20 -11.72
C ASP A 352 3.49 7.06 -10.52
N PRO A 353 4.21 5.92 -10.36
CA PRO A 353 5.06 5.70 -9.20
C PRO A 353 6.19 6.74 -9.12
N ILE A 354 6.47 7.21 -7.90
CA ILE A 354 7.54 8.19 -7.68
C ILE A 354 8.83 7.42 -7.41
N ILE A 355 9.75 7.47 -8.37
CA ILE A 355 11.00 6.71 -8.36
C ILE A 355 12.09 7.51 -7.67
N PHE A 356 12.88 6.86 -6.82
CA PHE A 356 14.08 7.42 -6.21
C PHE A 356 15.29 6.48 -6.36
N ALA A 357 16.48 7.07 -6.50
CA ALA A 357 17.72 6.32 -6.74
C ALA A 357 18.60 6.21 -5.49
N SER A 358 18.48 7.14 -4.55
CA SER A 358 19.30 7.18 -3.33
C SER A 358 18.54 7.43 -2.05
N ASP A 359 17.53 8.28 -2.06
CA ASP A 359 16.75 8.62 -0.87
C ASP A 359 15.42 9.27 -1.24
N ILE A 360 14.48 9.24 -0.29
CA ILE A 360 13.19 9.91 -0.42
C ILE A 360 12.74 10.46 0.94
N LYS A 361 12.16 11.66 0.91
CA LYS A 361 11.39 12.26 2.00
C LYS A 361 10.06 12.80 1.45
N VAL A 362 8.96 12.56 2.17
CA VAL A 362 7.62 13.03 1.80
C VAL A 362 7.05 13.84 2.95
N THR A 363 6.57 15.05 2.65
CA THR A 363 5.96 15.95 3.63
C THR A 363 4.63 16.49 3.16
N LEU A 364 3.84 17.01 4.08
CA LEU A 364 2.57 17.69 3.84
C LEU A 364 2.59 19.04 4.55
N GLN A 365 2.45 20.13 3.81
CA GLN A 365 2.23 21.47 4.38
C GLN A 365 0.92 21.53 5.15
N GLN A 366 0.90 22.33 6.22
CA GLN A 366 -0.30 22.58 7.02
C GLN A 366 -0.79 24.00 6.73
N ILE A 367 -1.46 24.16 5.59
CA ILE A 367 -1.95 25.46 5.10
C ILE A 367 -3.45 25.38 4.85
N GLY A 368 -4.14 26.40 5.30
CA GLY A 368 -5.53 26.66 5.01
C GLY A 368 -5.74 27.97 4.27
N VAL A 369 -6.98 28.28 3.89
CA VAL A 369 -7.37 29.54 3.28
C VAL A 369 -8.69 30.04 3.88
N ASP A 370 -8.81 31.34 4.02
CA ASP A 370 -10.04 32.06 4.37
C ASP A 370 -10.15 33.37 3.57
N GLU A 371 -11.09 34.23 3.93
CA GLU A 371 -11.31 35.54 3.26
C GLU A 371 -10.09 36.48 3.33
N GLN A 372 -9.16 36.25 4.25
CA GLN A 372 -7.94 37.04 4.44
C GLN A 372 -6.75 36.47 3.66
N GLY A 373 -6.86 35.26 3.10
CA GLY A 373 -5.84 34.56 2.34
C GLY A 373 -5.35 33.29 3.02
N TYR A 374 -4.13 32.87 2.64
CA TYR A 374 -3.52 31.66 3.21
C TYR A 374 -3.08 31.87 4.66
N PHE A 375 -3.22 30.82 5.48
CA PHE A 375 -2.76 30.81 6.86
C PHE A 375 -2.18 29.45 7.25
N GLU A 376 -1.21 29.47 8.16
CA GLU A 376 -0.66 28.28 8.79
C GLU A 376 -1.66 27.69 9.78
N ARG A 377 -1.74 26.35 9.84
CA ARG A 377 -2.66 25.65 10.72
C ARG A 377 -2.02 24.50 11.48
N GLN A 378 -2.72 24.02 12.49
CA GLN A 378 -2.35 22.86 13.28
C GLN A 378 -3.49 21.86 13.30
N ASP A 379 -3.19 20.59 13.01
CA ASP A 379 -4.16 19.50 12.97
C ASP A 379 -3.59 18.23 13.63
N ASP A 380 -4.45 17.24 13.94
CA ASP A 380 -4.03 15.91 14.33
C ASP A 380 -3.97 15.06 13.06
N LEU A 381 -2.76 14.71 12.65
CA LEU A 381 -2.50 13.94 11.45
C LEU A 381 -1.90 12.58 11.78
N ALA A 382 -2.43 11.54 11.17
CA ALA A 382 -1.78 10.25 11.09
C ALA A 382 -1.72 9.78 9.63
N SER A 383 -0.61 9.17 9.23
CA SER A 383 -0.43 8.72 7.85
C SER A 383 0.23 7.36 7.77
N VAL A 384 0.03 6.69 6.64
CA VAL A 384 0.80 5.54 6.21
C VAL A 384 1.43 5.85 4.88
N ALA A 385 2.74 5.73 4.80
CA ALA A 385 3.51 5.73 3.57
C ALA A 385 3.66 4.29 3.08
N TYR A 386 3.51 4.07 1.76
CA TYR A 386 3.68 2.77 1.12
C TYR A 386 4.71 2.90 0.00
N TRP A 387 5.73 2.01 0.00
CA TRP A 387 6.78 2.03 -1.02
C TRP A 387 7.41 0.67 -1.22
N TYR A 388 8.17 0.53 -2.28
CA TYR A 388 9.08 -0.59 -2.53
C TYR A 388 10.52 -0.09 -2.49
N GLN A 389 11.43 -0.85 -1.91
CA GLN A 389 12.86 -0.57 -1.96
C GLN A 389 13.69 -1.84 -1.95
N GLN A 390 14.94 -1.71 -2.39
CA GLN A 390 15.95 -2.75 -2.22
C GLN A 390 16.39 -2.81 -0.74
N GLU A 391 16.48 -4.02 -0.20
CA GLU A 391 17.05 -4.23 1.14
C GLU A 391 18.58 -4.08 1.14
N PRO A 392 19.22 -3.75 2.28
CA PRO A 392 18.61 -3.56 3.61
C PRO A 392 18.01 -2.16 3.80
N HIS A 393 16.94 -2.07 4.59
CA HIS A 393 16.37 -0.78 5.00
C HIS A 393 16.88 -0.31 6.36
N GLN A 394 16.67 0.98 6.68
CA GLN A 394 16.95 1.54 8.00
C GLN A 394 15.75 1.36 8.94
N PRO A 395 15.98 1.18 10.25
CA PRO A 395 14.90 1.13 11.23
C PRO A 395 14.01 2.37 11.16
N PHE A 396 12.69 2.20 11.27
CA PHE A 396 11.76 3.31 11.27
C PHE A 396 11.99 4.24 12.46
N PRO A 397 12.02 5.57 12.25
CA PRO A 397 12.33 6.53 13.32
C PRO A 397 11.23 6.66 14.36
N GLN A 398 9.98 6.33 14.03
CA GLN A 398 8.85 6.37 14.96
C GLN A 398 8.39 4.95 15.31
N LYS A 399 8.30 4.68 16.62
CA LYS A 399 7.86 3.39 17.13
C LYS A 399 6.33 3.37 17.28
N VAL A 400 5.66 2.75 16.35
CA VAL A 400 4.19 2.57 16.38
C VAL A 400 3.68 1.83 17.62
N LEU A 401 4.57 1.09 18.32
CA LEU A 401 4.23 0.35 19.53
C LEU A 401 4.13 1.23 20.79
N GLU A 402 4.61 2.47 20.75
CA GLU A 402 4.57 3.37 21.91
C GLU A 402 3.13 3.77 22.25
N THR A 403 2.82 3.71 23.55
CA THR A 403 1.50 4.08 24.09
C THR A 403 1.29 5.58 23.94
N GLY A 404 0.05 6.01 23.68
CA GLY A 404 -0.34 7.42 23.54
C GLY A 404 -0.40 7.90 22.09
N GLU A 405 0.55 7.51 21.24
CA GLU A 405 0.51 7.89 19.82
C GLU A 405 -0.65 7.23 19.06
N ARG A 406 -1.02 6.00 19.46
CA ARG A 406 -2.13 5.25 18.88
C ARG A 406 -3.49 5.64 19.42
N ASP A 407 -3.54 6.29 20.58
CA ASP A 407 -4.79 6.60 21.27
C ASP A 407 -5.68 7.53 20.44
N ARG A 408 -6.97 7.26 20.50
CA ARG A 408 -7.97 8.13 19.92
C ARG A 408 -7.96 9.48 20.66
N ARG A 409 -8.07 10.59 19.90
CA ARG A 409 -8.30 11.88 20.53
C ARG A 409 -9.65 11.85 21.25
N PRO A 410 -9.76 12.26 22.51
CA PRO A 410 -11.05 12.43 23.16
C PRO A 410 -11.95 13.38 22.35
N ARG A 411 -13.21 13.04 22.24
CA ARG A 411 -14.22 13.91 21.61
C ARG A 411 -14.57 15.07 22.53
#